data_a7aff1db91347d217dd0ee1d70f83443
#
_entry.id   a7aff1db91347d217dd0ee1d70f83443
#
_cell.length_a   1.000
_cell.length_b   1.000
_cell.length_c   1.000
_cell.angle_alpha   90.00
_cell.angle_beta   90.00
_cell.angle_gamma   90.00
#
_symmetry.space_group_name_H-M   'P 1'
#
loop_
_entity.id
_entity.type
_entity.pdbx_description
1 polymer ?
#
loop_
_entity_poly.entity_id
_entity_poly.type
_entity_poly.pdbx_seq_one_letter_code
_entity_poly.pdbx_strand_id
1 'polypeptide(L)'
;AGFVTRYVAFLLDVLVVAIASFLFITALRVTLDFFGINTILASAAESRPAAQQTVVLGGLVRWLITIAGGFLTFGVYSIAAWLLVGKTVGKALMGLRVLGQDGGRLTFAQALIRALGYYVSGLALFIGFLWVLVDDRRQTWHDKLARTIVVYEWDAQYEERYGTTVRALDSSNQRRQAAREEATRRAVEGDE
;
A
#
# COMPACT_ATOMS: atom_id res chain seq x y z
N ALA A 1 -5.75 -1.95 -11.99
CA ALA A 1 -6.67 -2.76 -11.17
C ALA A 1 -7.93 -1.97 -10.82
N GLY A 2 -9.09 -2.65 -10.78
CA GLY A 2 -10.41 -2.03 -10.53
C GLY A 2 -10.59 -1.54 -9.08
N PHE A 3 -11.61 -0.67 -8.86
CA PHE A 3 -11.96 -0.14 -7.53
C PHE A 3 -12.36 -1.25 -6.55
N VAL A 4 -13.30 -2.12 -6.96
CA VAL A 4 -13.84 -3.19 -6.10
C VAL A 4 -12.73 -4.10 -5.58
N THR A 5 -11.84 -4.55 -6.46
CA THR A 5 -10.72 -5.44 -6.10
C THR A 5 -9.78 -4.78 -5.08
N ARG A 6 -9.51 -3.48 -5.24
CA ARG A 6 -8.68 -2.70 -4.30
C ARG A 6 -9.37 -2.49 -2.96
N TYR A 7 -10.69 -2.26 -2.98
CA TYR A 7 -11.48 -2.07 -1.77
C TYR A 7 -11.56 -3.36 -0.94
N VAL A 8 -11.84 -4.49 -1.60
CA VAL A 8 -11.83 -5.81 -0.93
C VAL A 8 -10.43 -6.12 -0.37
N ALA A 9 -9.37 -5.88 -1.14
CA ALA A 9 -8.00 -6.05 -0.66
C ALA A 9 -7.72 -5.18 0.59
N PHE A 10 -8.19 -3.94 0.61
CA PHE A 10 -8.05 -3.05 1.77
C PHE A 10 -8.81 -3.58 2.99
N LEU A 11 -10.06 -4.05 2.83
CA LEU A 11 -10.82 -4.64 3.93
C LEU A 11 -10.16 -5.89 4.50
N LEU A 12 -9.60 -6.74 3.63
CA LEU A 12 -8.81 -7.91 4.06
C LEU A 12 -7.56 -7.48 4.83
N ASP A 13 -6.85 -6.45 4.39
CA ASP A 13 -5.69 -5.91 5.11
C ASP A 13 -6.07 -5.39 6.50
N VAL A 14 -7.19 -4.65 6.61
CA VAL A 14 -7.71 -4.18 7.90
C VAL A 14 -8.05 -5.35 8.81
N LEU A 15 -8.70 -6.38 8.28
CA LEU A 15 -9.05 -7.59 9.04
C LEU A 15 -7.79 -8.32 9.54
N VAL A 16 -6.79 -8.49 8.70
CA VAL A 16 -5.50 -9.13 9.05
C VAL A 16 -4.82 -8.36 10.18
N VAL A 17 -4.73 -7.04 10.07
CA VAL A 17 -4.12 -6.19 11.10
C VAL A 17 -4.94 -6.22 12.39
N ALA A 18 -6.27 -6.21 12.32
CA ALA A 18 -7.14 -6.29 13.49
C ALA A 18 -6.96 -7.63 14.24
N ILE A 19 -6.94 -8.74 13.53
CA ILE A 19 -6.71 -10.08 14.12
C ILE A 19 -5.32 -10.15 14.73
N ALA A 20 -4.28 -9.73 14.01
CA ALA A 20 -2.90 -9.76 14.50
C ALA A 20 -2.74 -8.88 15.77
N SER A 21 -3.34 -7.68 15.77
CA SER A 21 -3.34 -6.78 16.92
C SER A 21 -4.09 -7.38 18.11
N PHE A 22 -5.24 -8.01 17.88
CA PHE A 22 -6.01 -8.67 18.93
C PHE A 22 -5.21 -9.81 19.56
N LEU A 23 -4.61 -10.69 18.76
CA LEU A 23 -3.78 -11.79 19.24
C LEU A 23 -2.56 -11.29 20.01
N PHE A 24 -1.89 -10.26 19.49
CA PHE A 24 -0.73 -9.65 20.15
C PHE A 24 -1.10 -9.05 21.52
N ILE A 25 -2.18 -8.26 21.59
CA ILE A 25 -2.65 -7.65 22.85
C ILE A 25 -3.06 -8.73 23.83
N THR A 26 -3.73 -9.79 23.38
CA THR A 26 -4.14 -10.91 24.25
C THR A 26 -2.93 -11.65 24.79
N ALA A 27 -1.97 -11.99 23.94
CA ALA A 27 -0.73 -12.64 24.35
C ALA A 27 0.06 -11.77 25.35
N LEU A 28 0.16 -10.47 25.07
CA LEU A 28 0.82 -9.52 25.97
C LEU A 28 0.13 -9.48 27.36
N ARG A 29 -1.21 -9.40 27.39
CA ARG A 29 -1.98 -9.40 28.64
C ARG A 29 -1.73 -10.68 29.44
N VAL A 30 -1.84 -11.85 28.80
CA VAL A 30 -1.58 -13.14 29.46
C VAL A 30 -0.16 -13.19 30.01
N THR A 31 0.82 -12.69 29.27
CA THR A 31 2.22 -12.62 29.72
C THR A 31 2.38 -11.71 30.94
N LEU A 32 1.78 -10.51 30.91
CA LEU A 32 1.83 -9.56 32.02
C LEU A 32 1.11 -10.08 33.27
N ASP A 33 0.00 -10.81 33.09
CA ASP A 33 -0.73 -11.47 34.20
C ASP A 33 0.10 -12.60 34.82
N PHE A 34 0.74 -13.40 33.96
CA PHE A 34 1.63 -14.49 34.43
C PHE A 34 2.78 -13.97 35.31
N PHE A 35 3.35 -12.83 34.98
CA PHE A 35 4.41 -12.20 35.77
C PHE A 35 3.87 -11.31 36.92
N GLY A 36 2.56 -11.23 37.13
CA GLY A 36 1.93 -10.41 38.18
C GLY A 36 2.06 -8.90 37.95
N ILE A 37 2.49 -8.45 36.79
CA ILE A 37 2.72 -7.03 36.51
C ILE A 37 1.39 -6.26 36.51
N ASN A 38 0.31 -6.84 36.02
CA ASN A 38 -1.01 -6.20 36.03
C ASN A 38 -1.54 -5.97 37.43
N THR A 39 -1.28 -6.87 38.41
CA THR A 39 -1.67 -6.70 39.81
C THR A 39 -0.90 -5.56 40.46
N ILE A 40 0.40 -5.43 40.18
CA ILE A 40 1.24 -4.35 40.66
C ILE A 40 0.77 -2.99 40.08
N LEU A 41 0.45 -2.94 38.79
CA LEU A 41 -0.05 -1.73 38.16
C LEU A 41 -1.45 -1.33 38.66
N ALA A 42 -2.33 -2.30 38.93
CA ALA A 42 -3.66 -2.06 39.49
C ALA A 42 -3.55 -1.48 40.92
N SER A 43 -2.75 -2.08 41.78
CA SER A 43 -2.55 -1.59 43.15
C SER A 43 -1.91 -0.20 43.19
N ALA A 44 -0.99 0.10 42.28
CA ALA A 44 -0.41 1.43 42.14
C ALA A 44 -1.42 2.49 41.62
N ALA A 45 -2.41 2.06 40.85
CA ALA A 45 -3.49 2.94 40.35
C ALA A 45 -4.54 3.23 41.43
N GLU A 46 -4.89 2.24 42.27
CA GLU A 46 -5.86 2.38 43.37
C GLU A 46 -5.36 3.30 44.49
N SER A 47 -4.07 3.39 44.69
CA SER A 47 -3.47 4.28 45.71
C SER A 47 -3.52 5.78 45.37
N ARG A 48 -4.00 6.16 44.17
CA ARG A 48 -4.23 7.53 43.76
C ARG A 48 -5.71 7.89 43.95
N PRO A 49 -6.09 8.88 44.79
CA PRO A 49 -7.45 9.35 44.89
C PRO A 49 -7.81 10.08 43.59
N ALA A 50 -8.24 9.31 42.61
CA ALA A 50 -8.64 9.86 41.33
C ALA A 50 -10.11 10.27 41.43
N ALA A 51 -10.35 11.56 41.42
CA ALA A 51 -11.67 12.13 41.28
C ALA A 51 -12.40 11.48 40.08
N GLN A 52 -13.69 11.19 40.25
CA GLN A 52 -14.58 10.58 39.27
C GLN A 52 -14.52 11.23 37.86
N GLN A 53 -14.07 12.49 37.76
CA GLN A 53 -13.83 13.22 36.50
C GLN A 53 -12.67 12.67 35.67
N THR A 54 -11.68 12.01 36.27
CA THR A 54 -10.55 11.41 35.54
C THR A 54 -10.93 10.14 34.83
N VAL A 55 -12.04 9.49 35.15
CA VAL A 55 -12.49 8.25 34.52
C VAL A 55 -12.95 8.49 33.07
N VAL A 56 -13.71 9.57 32.82
CA VAL A 56 -14.22 9.90 31.47
C VAL A 56 -13.09 10.39 30.58
N LEU A 57 -12.25 11.30 31.07
CA LEU A 57 -11.06 11.78 30.35
C LEU A 57 -10.07 10.65 30.12
N GLY A 58 -9.84 9.78 31.08
CA GLY A 58 -9.00 8.60 30.95
C GLY A 58 -9.55 7.60 29.91
N GLY A 59 -10.86 7.44 29.84
CA GLY A 59 -11.54 6.66 28.80
C GLY A 59 -11.32 7.21 27.40
N LEU A 60 -11.51 8.52 27.22
CA LEU A 60 -11.28 9.22 25.94
C LEU A 60 -9.81 9.10 25.47
N VAL A 61 -8.87 9.39 26.37
CA VAL A 61 -7.44 9.28 26.07
C VAL A 61 -7.07 7.84 25.68
N ARG A 62 -7.60 6.85 26.37
CA ARG A 62 -7.38 5.43 26.07
C ARG A 62 -7.94 5.05 24.71
N TRP A 63 -9.13 5.56 24.36
CA TRP A 63 -9.72 5.39 23.03
C TRP A 63 -8.86 6.00 21.92
N LEU A 64 -8.40 7.24 22.14
CA LEU A 64 -7.54 7.93 21.18
C LEU A 64 -6.21 7.21 20.99
N ILE A 65 -5.59 6.73 22.06
CA ILE A 65 -4.35 5.94 21.98
C ILE A 65 -4.58 4.62 21.23
N THR A 66 -5.71 3.95 21.47
CA THR A 66 -6.03 2.70 20.79
C THR A 66 -6.23 2.91 19.28
N ILE A 67 -6.97 3.95 18.91
CA ILE A 67 -7.19 4.32 17.51
C ILE A 67 -5.87 4.71 16.84
N ALA A 68 -5.09 5.58 17.47
CA ALA A 68 -3.79 6.02 16.95
C ALA A 68 -2.81 4.83 16.81
N GLY A 69 -2.80 3.92 17.78
CA GLY A 69 -2.01 2.69 17.73
C GLY A 69 -2.42 1.78 16.58
N GLY A 70 -3.72 1.62 16.34
CA GLY A 70 -4.24 0.86 15.21
C GLY A 70 -3.82 1.45 13.86
N PHE A 71 -3.92 2.77 13.71
CA PHE A 71 -3.44 3.46 12.52
C PHE A 71 -1.93 3.27 12.33
N LEU A 72 -1.15 3.48 13.37
CA LEU A 72 0.31 3.30 13.32
C LEU A 72 0.68 1.86 12.91
N THR A 73 0.05 0.86 13.53
CA THR A 73 0.27 -0.56 13.20
C THR A 73 -0.07 -0.86 11.74
N PHE A 74 -1.20 -0.35 11.25
CA PHE A 74 -1.59 -0.51 9.85
C PHE A 74 -0.59 0.16 8.90
N GLY A 75 -0.09 1.36 9.24
CA GLY A 75 0.92 2.06 8.46
C GLY A 75 2.25 1.30 8.38
N VAL A 76 2.76 0.85 9.53
CA VAL A 76 4.01 0.08 9.62
C VAL A 76 3.88 -1.24 8.85
N TYR A 77 2.78 -1.99 9.05
CA TYR A 77 2.48 -3.20 8.30
C TYR A 77 2.48 -2.96 6.79
N SER A 78 1.77 -1.92 6.34
CA SER A 78 1.64 -1.62 4.91
C SER A 78 2.98 -1.24 4.29
N ILE A 79 3.76 -0.37 4.94
CA ILE A 79 5.09 0.06 4.47
C ILE A 79 6.03 -1.16 4.39
N ALA A 80 6.10 -1.96 5.45
CA ALA A 80 6.94 -3.16 5.47
C ALA A 80 6.55 -4.14 4.35
N ALA A 81 5.25 -4.42 4.18
CA ALA A 81 4.75 -5.32 3.14
C ALA A 81 5.08 -4.83 1.72
N TRP A 82 4.94 -3.52 1.47
CA TRP A 82 5.28 -2.94 0.16
C TRP A 82 6.78 -2.97 -0.13
N LEU A 83 7.62 -2.73 0.86
CA LEU A 83 9.08 -2.72 0.69
C LEU A 83 9.64 -4.15 0.53
N LEU A 84 9.16 -5.09 1.33
CA LEU A 84 9.68 -6.45 1.35
C LEU A 84 9.15 -7.31 0.20
N VAL A 85 7.83 -7.23 -0.05
CA VAL A 85 7.13 -8.14 -0.96
C VAL A 85 6.50 -7.42 -2.16
N GLY A 86 6.32 -6.08 -2.07
CA GLY A 86 5.62 -5.29 -3.09
C GLY A 86 4.09 -5.38 -3.02
N LYS A 87 3.54 -6.09 -2.03
CA LYS A 87 2.10 -6.29 -1.85
C LYS A 87 1.78 -6.57 -0.39
N THR A 88 0.62 -6.15 0.08
CA THR A 88 0.06 -6.52 1.39
C THR A 88 -0.66 -7.87 1.28
N VAL A 89 -0.99 -8.51 2.40
CA VAL A 89 -1.68 -9.81 2.41
C VAL A 89 -3.02 -9.75 1.66
N GLY A 90 -3.84 -8.71 1.93
CA GLY A 90 -5.11 -8.52 1.23
C GLY A 90 -4.92 -8.32 -0.28
N LYS A 91 -3.90 -7.56 -0.69
CA LYS A 91 -3.56 -7.40 -2.11
C LYS A 91 -3.04 -8.70 -2.74
N ALA A 92 -2.26 -9.48 -2.00
CA ALA A 92 -1.79 -10.78 -2.47
C ALA A 92 -2.96 -11.75 -2.74
N LEU A 93 -3.95 -11.80 -1.84
CA LEU A 93 -5.15 -12.63 -1.99
C LEU A 93 -5.99 -12.20 -3.20
N MET A 94 -5.98 -10.91 -3.54
CA MET A 94 -6.69 -10.36 -4.70
C MET A 94 -5.84 -10.33 -5.98
N GLY A 95 -4.65 -10.94 -5.97
CA GLY A 95 -3.74 -10.96 -7.12
C GLY A 95 -3.24 -9.57 -7.53
N LEU A 96 -3.09 -8.64 -6.57
CA LEU A 96 -2.66 -7.27 -6.80
C LEU A 96 -1.21 -7.05 -6.36
N ARG A 97 -0.48 -6.24 -7.13
CA ARG A 97 0.88 -5.80 -6.81
C ARG A 97 1.00 -4.28 -6.93
N VAL A 98 1.80 -3.68 -6.06
CA VAL A 98 2.10 -2.24 -6.09
C VAL A 98 3.48 -2.04 -6.69
N LEU A 99 3.55 -1.17 -7.69
CA LEU A 99 4.79 -0.83 -8.40
C LEU A 99 4.96 0.69 -8.44
N GLY A 100 6.20 1.15 -8.61
CA GLY A 100 6.47 2.53 -9.03
C GLY A 100 5.91 2.80 -10.43
N GLN A 101 5.75 4.06 -10.80
CA GLN A 101 5.32 4.42 -12.17
C GLN A 101 6.32 3.98 -13.25
N ASP A 102 7.56 3.77 -12.86
CA ASP A 102 8.65 3.22 -13.67
C ASP A 102 8.60 1.69 -13.82
N GLY A 103 7.62 1.04 -13.20
CA GLY A 103 7.48 -0.41 -13.16
C GLY A 103 8.39 -1.12 -12.15
N GLY A 104 9.23 -0.36 -11.43
CA GLY A 104 10.16 -0.88 -10.44
C GLY A 104 9.52 -1.13 -9.06
N ARG A 105 10.34 -1.62 -8.12
CA ARG A 105 9.94 -1.76 -6.71
C ARG A 105 9.78 -0.39 -6.07
N LEU A 106 8.90 -0.31 -5.06
CA LEU A 106 8.73 0.92 -4.31
C LEU A 106 9.99 1.28 -3.52
N THR A 107 10.32 2.56 -3.53
CA THR A 107 11.29 3.15 -2.61
C THR A 107 10.64 3.40 -1.25
N PHE A 108 11.44 3.54 -0.20
CA PHE A 108 10.95 3.87 1.14
C PHE A 108 10.12 5.17 1.16
N ALA A 109 10.60 6.21 0.45
CA ALA A 109 9.88 7.48 0.35
C ALA A 109 8.50 7.31 -0.31
N GLN A 110 8.40 6.54 -1.39
CA GLN A 110 7.13 6.25 -2.03
C GLN A 110 6.17 5.47 -1.12
N ALA A 111 6.68 4.48 -0.39
CA ALA A 111 5.88 3.72 0.57
C ALA A 111 5.37 4.61 1.72
N LEU A 112 6.20 5.51 2.23
CA LEU A 112 5.84 6.45 3.29
C LEU A 112 4.79 7.46 2.81
N ILE A 113 5.02 8.12 1.67
CA ILE A 113 4.06 9.08 1.08
C ILE A 113 2.72 8.39 0.82
N ARG A 114 2.75 7.15 0.33
CA ARG A 114 1.56 6.34 0.11
C ARG A 114 0.80 6.07 1.41
N ALA A 115 1.50 5.66 2.48
CA ALA A 115 0.89 5.43 3.79
C ALA A 115 0.26 6.71 4.36
N LEU A 116 0.96 7.85 4.28
CA LEU A 116 0.40 9.15 4.69
C LEU A 116 -0.83 9.51 3.85
N GLY A 117 -0.81 9.24 2.55
CA GLY A 117 -1.94 9.46 1.66
C GLY A 117 -3.18 8.60 1.99
N TYR A 118 -3.01 7.42 2.59
CA TYR A 118 -4.14 6.63 3.12
C TYR A 118 -4.84 7.39 4.26
N TYR A 119 -4.09 7.99 5.18
CA TYR A 119 -4.66 8.77 6.30
C TYR A 119 -5.37 10.02 5.80
N VAL A 120 -4.74 10.75 4.87
CA VAL A 120 -5.37 11.91 4.22
C VAL A 120 -6.67 11.53 3.52
N SER A 121 -6.67 10.41 2.78
CA SER A 121 -7.88 9.91 2.10
C SER A 121 -8.96 9.47 3.08
N GLY A 122 -8.58 8.90 4.23
CA GLY A 122 -9.50 8.54 5.30
C GLY A 122 -10.14 9.77 5.96
N LEU A 123 -9.34 10.79 6.28
CA LEU A 123 -9.83 12.07 6.82
C LEU A 123 -10.75 12.81 5.85
N ALA A 124 -10.52 12.70 4.54
CA ALA A 124 -11.35 13.24 3.48
C ALA A 124 -12.56 12.33 3.16
N LEU A 125 -13.12 11.64 4.14
CA LEU A 125 -14.30 10.77 3.99
C LEU A 125 -14.15 9.74 2.85
N PHE A 126 -12.95 9.20 2.69
CA PHE A 126 -12.58 8.22 1.66
C PHE A 126 -12.67 8.73 0.20
N ILE A 127 -12.88 10.03 -0.03
CA ILE A 127 -12.93 10.62 -1.38
C ILE A 127 -11.65 10.29 -2.17
N GLY A 128 -10.49 10.31 -1.51
CA GLY A 128 -9.21 9.95 -2.14
C GLY A 128 -9.16 8.51 -2.67
N PHE A 129 -9.90 7.57 -2.06
CA PHE A 129 -10.05 6.21 -2.57
C PHE A 129 -11.06 6.14 -3.72
N LEU A 130 -12.18 6.88 -3.62
CA LEU A 130 -13.22 6.93 -4.65
C LEU A 130 -12.72 7.61 -5.94
N TRP A 131 -11.68 8.44 -5.85
CA TRP A 131 -11.09 9.11 -6.99
C TRP A 131 -10.68 8.17 -8.13
N VAL A 132 -10.36 6.93 -7.82
CA VAL A 132 -10.04 5.88 -8.82
C VAL A 132 -11.19 5.62 -9.82
N LEU A 133 -12.42 5.96 -9.49
CA LEU A 133 -13.60 5.78 -10.36
C LEU A 133 -13.66 6.84 -11.48
N VAL A 134 -13.10 8.02 -11.23
CA VAL A 134 -13.13 9.19 -12.12
C VAL A 134 -11.80 9.36 -12.87
N ASP A 135 -10.73 8.79 -12.35
CA ASP A 135 -9.40 8.94 -12.89
C ASP A 135 -9.14 8.04 -14.11
N ASP A 136 -8.72 8.61 -15.23
CA ASP A 136 -8.42 7.87 -16.48
C ASP A 136 -7.34 6.79 -16.27
N ARG A 137 -6.37 7.05 -15.38
CA ARG A 137 -5.30 6.10 -15.05
C ARG A 137 -5.65 5.15 -13.92
N ARG A 138 -6.90 5.24 -13.40
CA ARG A 138 -7.39 4.44 -12.27
C ARG A 138 -6.46 4.51 -11.06
N GLN A 139 -5.95 5.72 -10.74
CA GLN A 139 -5.11 6.00 -9.59
C GLN A 139 -5.90 6.69 -8.50
N THR A 140 -5.67 6.32 -7.26
CA THR A 140 -6.17 7.00 -6.06
C THR A 140 -5.28 8.22 -5.75
N TRP A 141 -5.68 9.09 -4.83
CA TRP A 141 -4.86 10.24 -4.42
C TRP A 141 -3.49 9.80 -3.89
N HIS A 142 -3.47 8.78 -3.04
CA HIS A 142 -2.22 8.26 -2.50
C HIS A 142 -1.33 7.57 -3.57
N ASP A 143 -1.94 7.00 -4.62
CA ASP A 143 -1.18 6.46 -5.75
C ASP A 143 -0.49 7.60 -6.53
N LYS A 144 -1.21 8.70 -6.78
CA LYS A 144 -0.68 9.88 -7.50
C LYS A 144 0.42 10.57 -6.71
N LEU A 145 0.18 10.83 -5.41
CA LEU A 145 1.15 11.49 -4.54
C LEU A 145 2.46 10.69 -4.44
N ALA A 146 2.36 9.38 -4.32
CA ALA A 146 3.51 8.48 -4.21
C ALA A 146 4.13 8.09 -5.57
N ARG A 147 3.54 8.51 -6.70
CA ARG A 147 3.93 8.08 -8.05
C ARG A 147 4.01 6.56 -8.17
N THR A 148 2.93 5.90 -7.77
CA THR A 148 2.79 4.44 -7.78
C THR A 148 1.57 4.01 -8.57
N ILE A 149 1.57 2.74 -8.98
CA ILE A 149 0.45 2.09 -9.66
C ILE A 149 0.13 0.77 -8.98
N VAL A 150 -1.14 0.37 -9.05
CA VAL A 150 -1.58 -0.97 -8.61
C VAL A 150 -2.03 -1.75 -9.82
N VAL A 151 -1.35 -2.85 -10.08
CA VAL A 151 -1.59 -3.72 -11.23
C VAL A 151 -2.00 -5.11 -10.76
N TYR A 152 -2.59 -5.90 -11.65
CA TYR A 152 -2.75 -7.32 -11.40
C TYR A 152 -1.40 -8.03 -11.54
N GLU A 153 -1.15 -9.03 -10.72
CA GLU A 153 0.15 -9.71 -10.66
C GLU A 153 0.48 -10.42 -11.99
N TRP A 154 -0.51 -10.95 -12.68
CA TRP A 154 -0.31 -11.58 -14.00
C TRP A 154 0.15 -10.58 -15.06
N ASP A 155 -0.38 -9.32 -15.04
CA ASP A 155 0.03 -8.27 -15.98
C ASP A 155 1.49 -7.86 -15.71
N ALA A 156 1.86 -7.72 -14.42
CA ALA A 156 3.22 -7.39 -14.03
C ALA A 156 4.23 -8.50 -14.40
N GLN A 157 3.85 -9.77 -14.22
CA GLN A 157 4.69 -10.90 -14.60
C GLN A 157 4.82 -11.02 -16.12
N TYR A 158 3.78 -10.69 -16.85
CA TYR A 158 3.82 -10.67 -18.31
C TYR A 158 4.80 -9.61 -18.82
N GLU A 159 4.73 -8.39 -18.30
CA GLU A 159 5.67 -7.32 -18.63
C GLU A 159 7.12 -7.66 -18.22
N GLU A 160 7.33 -8.26 -17.06
CA GLU A 160 8.64 -8.68 -16.60
C GLU A 160 9.24 -9.80 -17.50
N ARG A 161 8.40 -10.75 -17.91
CA ARG A 161 8.83 -11.93 -18.68
C ARG A 161 8.96 -11.67 -20.18
N TYR A 162 8.06 -10.87 -20.75
CA TYR A 162 7.94 -10.69 -22.19
C TYR A 162 8.18 -9.24 -22.67
N GLY A 163 8.10 -8.25 -21.76
CA GLY A 163 8.24 -6.84 -22.13
C GLY A 163 9.60 -6.51 -22.74
N THR A 164 10.68 -7.14 -22.30
CA THR A 164 12.02 -7.01 -22.91
C THR A 164 12.06 -7.60 -24.31
N THR A 165 11.41 -8.73 -24.52
CA THR A 165 11.35 -9.40 -25.84
C THR A 165 10.49 -8.58 -26.82
N VAL A 166 9.34 -8.08 -26.39
CA VAL A 166 8.46 -7.24 -27.22
C VAL A 166 9.16 -5.95 -27.60
N ARG A 167 9.80 -5.24 -26.66
CA ARG A 167 10.59 -4.02 -26.93
C ARG A 167 11.76 -4.28 -27.89
N ALA A 168 12.45 -5.41 -27.75
CA ALA A 168 13.53 -5.81 -28.66
C ALA A 168 13.02 -6.07 -30.08
N LEU A 169 11.85 -6.73 -30.22
CA LEU A 169 11.22 -6.97 -31.52
C LEU A 169 10.76 -5.67 -32.18
N ASP A 170 10.12 -4.76 -31.40
CA ASP A 170 9.69 -3.46 -31.90
C ASP A 170 10.88 -2.62 -32.39
N SER A 171 11.95 -2.55 -31.60
CA SER A 171 13.15 -1.82 -31.99
C SER A 171 13.81 -2.41 -33.24
N SER A 172 13.81 -3.74 -33.38
CA SER A 172 14.34 -4.42 -34.58
C SER A 172 13.49 -4.15 -35.84
N ASN A 173 12.17 -4.12 -35.68
CA ASN A 173 11.24 -3.80 -36.75
C ASN A 173 11.36 -2.34 -37.19
N GLN A 174 11.49 -1.41 -36.27
CA GLN A 174 11.72 0.01 -36.55
C GLN A 174 13.04 0.21 -37.34
N ARG A 175 14.13 -0.46 -36.94
CA ARG A 175 15.41 -0.41 -37.65
C ARG A 175 15.29 -0.97 -39.05
N ARG A 176 14.55 -2.08 -39.25
CA ARG A 176 14.31 -2.65 -40.57
C ARG A 176 13.49 -1.74 -41.46
N GLN A 177 12.48 -1.07 -40.92
CA GLN A 177 11.68 -0.09 -41.63
C GLN A 177 12.52 1.12 -42.08
N ALA A 178 13.28 1.70 -41.16
CA ALA A 178 14.18 2.82 -41.44
C ALA A 178 15.23 2.45 -42.54
N ALA A 179 15.82 1.26 -42.45
CA ALA A 179 16.76 0.80 -43.46
C ALA A 179 16.12 0.59 -44.85
N ARG A 180 14.86 0.14 -44.90
CA ARG A 180 14.10 0.02 -46.15
C ARG A 180 13.78 1.38 -46.76
N GLU A 181 13.34 2.33 -45.93
CA GLU A 181 13.05 3.70 -46.38
C GLU A 181 14.30 4.39 -46.93
N GLU A 182 15.44 4.21 -46.24
CA GLU A 182 16.73 4.76 -46.68
C GLU A 182 17.20 4.13 -47.99
N ALA A 183 17.04 2.80 -48.15
CA ALA A 183 17.37 2.11 -49.39
C ALA A 183 16.49 2.55 -50.58
N THR A 184 15.19 2.76 -50.33
CA THR A 184 14.26 3.26 -51.34
C THR A 184 14.63 4.68 -51.75
N ARG A 185 14.98 5.54 -50.79
CA ARG A 185 15.40 6.92 -51.05
C ARG A 185 16.67 6.99 -51.90
N ARG A 186 17.68 6.18 -51.58
CA ARG A 186 18.93 6.09 -52.38
C ARG A 186 18.69 5.56 -53.78
N ALA A 187 17.75 4.63 -53.95
CA ALA A 187 17.41 4.10 -55.28
C ALA A 187 16.74 5.16 -56.15
N VAL A 188 15.92 6.02 -55.59
CA VAL A 188 15.27 7.14 -56.30
C VAL A 188 16.27 8.25 -56.64
N GLU A 189 17.19 8.58 -55.73
CA GLU A 189 18.23 9.62 -55.91
C GLU A 189 19.36 9.17 -56.88
N GLY A 190 19.52 7.87 -57.12
CA GLY A 190 20.54 7.30 -58.02
C GLY A 190 20.08 7.12 -59.47
N ASP A 191 18.79 7.33 -59.79
CA ASP A 191 18.21 7.26 -61.12
C ASP A 191 18.07 8.64 -61.82
N GLU A 192 18.49 9.75 -61.14
CA GLU A 192 18.62 11.09 -61.72
C GLU A 192 20.09 11.39 -62.06
#